data_13e86ed155aea645741cb3e86546b1e9
#
_entry.id   13e86ed155aea645741cb3e86546b1e9
#
_cell.length_a   1.000
_cell.length_b   1.000
_cell.length_c   1.000
_cell.angle_alpha   90.00
_cell.angle_beta   90.00
_cell.angle_gamma   90.00
#
_symmetry.space_group_name_H-M   'P 1'
#
loop_
_entity.id
_entity.type
_entity.pdbx_description
1 polymer ?
#
loop_
_entity_poly.entity_id
_entity_poly.type
_entity_poly.pdbx_seq_one_letter_code
_entity_poly.pdbx_strand_id
1 'polypeptide(L)'
;MSLRPLLARFLMLLAVAMLAACAAMPGRDPLRVEVVGIEPAEGQGLELRLAVKLRIQNPNDGAVEFDGTALELDVNGKTLATGVSDQKGSVPRYGESNLVIPVSISAMNAVRQALVLADGTQREVMPYVLRGKLAGGAFGAVRFTKEGSINLAALNRR
;
A
#
# COMPACT_ATOMS: atom_id res chain seq x y z
N MET A 1 -17.69 21.29 -54.17
CA MET A 1 -16.78 20.42 -53.35
C MET A 1 -17.31 20.37 -51.91
N SER A 2 -17.74 19.22 -51.44
CA SER A 2 -18.45 19.09 -50.15
C SER A 2 -17.46 19.18 -48.98
N LEU A 3 -17.61 20.21 -48.15
CA LEU A 3 -16.81 20.49 -46.95
C LEU A 3 -16.97 19.38 -45.85
N ARG A 4 -18.09 18.65 -45.91
CA ARG A 4 -18.47 17.59 -44.98
C ARG A 4 -17.46 16.45 -44.84
N PRO A 5 -16.88 15.85 -45.92
CA PRO A 5 -15.93 14.75 -45.75
C PRO A 5 -14.57 15.21 -45.22
N LEU A 6 -14.17 16.45 -45.44
CA LEU A 6 -12.94 17.02 -44.88
C LEU A 6 -13.06 17.26 -43.39
N LEU A 7 -14.21 17.78 -42.94
CA LEU A 7 -14.49 17.96 -41.51
C LEU A 7 -14.51 16.62 -40.74
N ALA A 8 -15.14 15.60 -41.33
CA ALA A 8 -15.20 14.27 -40.72
C ALA A 8 -13.81 13.63 -40.58
N ARG A 9 -12.94 13.78 -41.58
CA ARG A 9 -11.55 13.30 -41.54
C ARG A 9 -10.73 14.04 -40.49
N PHE A 10 -10.90 15.35 -40.38
CA PHE A 10 -10.20 16.16 -39.38
C PHE A 10 -10.64 15.80 -37.97
N LEU A 11 -11.94 15.61 -37.71
CA LEU A 11 -12.46 15.15 -36.41
C LEU A 11 -11.96 13.75 -36.05
N MET A 12 -11.87 12.86 -37.04
CA MET A 12 -11.34 11.51 -36.81
C MET A 12 -9.86 11.53 -36.46
N LEU A 13 -9.04 12.36 -37.12
CA LEU A 13 -7.62 12.53 -36.77
C LEU A 13 -7.42 13.16 -35.39
N LEU A 14 -8.24 14.13 -35.03
CA LEU A 14 -8.22 14.75 -33.72
C LEU A 14 -8.58 13.75 -32.61
N ALA A 15 -9.59 12.91 -32.85
CA ALA A 15 -9.97 11.85 -31.92
C ALA A 15 -8.86 10.81 -31.73
N VAL A 16 -8.18 10.39 -32.79
CA VAL A 16 -7.05 9.46 -32.73
C VAL A 16 -5.86 10.09 -32.02
N ALA A 17 -5.58 11.38 -32.24
CA ALA A 17 -4.52 12.10 -31.53
C ALA A 17 -4.80 12.24 -30.03
N MET A 18 -6.05 12.45 -29.62
CA MET A 18 -6.45 12.48 -28.21
C MET A 18 -6.33 11.11 -27.53
N LEU A 19 -6.64 10.01 -28.23
CA LEU A 19 -6.44 8.65 -27.68
C LEU A 19 -4.95 8.34 -27.52
N ALA A 20 -4.10 8.77 -28.45
CA ALA A 20 -2.65 8.57 -28.37
C ALA A 20 -2.00 9.36 -27.21
N ALA A 21 -2.53 10.53 -26.86
CA ALA A 21 -2.04 11.34 -25.76
C ALA A 21 -2.23 10.67 -24.39
N CYS A 22 -3.31 9.89 -24.20
CA CYS A 22 -3.54 9.12 -22.98
C CYS A 22 -2.58 7.94 -22.81
N ALA A 23 -2.07 7.37 -23.90
CA ALA A 23 -1.13 6.24 -23.87
C ALA A 23 0.32 6.67 -23.55
N ALA A 24 0.64 7.97 -23.67
CA ALA A 24 1.98 8.52 -23.52
C ALA A 24 2.28 9.06 -22.10
N MET A 25 1.38 8.86 -21.11
CA MET A 25 1.72 9.20 -19.73
C MET A 25 2.80 8.23 -19.24
N PRO A 26 4.02 8.72 -18.92
CA PRO A 26 5.06 7.87 -18.34
C PRO A 26 4.50 7.27 -17.05
N GLY A 27 4.40 5.94 -17.01
CA GLY A 27 4.01 5.22 -15.82
C GLY A 27 5.00 5.54 -14.70
N ARG A 28 4.49 5.83 -13.52
CA ARG A 28 5.35 5.94 -12.33
C ARG A 28 5.74 4.54 -11.88
N ASP A 29 7.01 4.36 -11.58
CA ASP A 29 7.47 3.15 -10.93
C ASP A 29 6.82 3.02 -9.54
N PRO A 30 6.44 1.82 -9.13
CA PRO A 30 5.86 1.60 -7.81
C PRO A 30 6.85 1.96 -6.71
N LEU A 31 6.33 2.56 -5.63
CA LEU A 31 7.13 2.80 -4.43
C LEU A 31 7.62 1.47 -3.86
N ARG A 32 8.87 1.45 -3.40
CA ARG A 32 9.43 0.30 -2.68
C ARG A 32 9.18 0.50 -1.20
N VAL A 33 8.53 -0.47 -0.56
CA VAL A 33 8.14 -0.37 0.85
C VAL A 33 8.71 -1.55 1.61
N GLU A 34 9.33 -1.25 2.75
CA GLU A 34 9.88 -2.22 3.68
C GLU A 34 9.35 -1.96 5.08
N VAL A 35 8.99 -3.03 5.79
CA VAL A 35 8.70 -2.96 7.22
C VAL A 35 10.02 -3.04 7.96
N VAL A 36 10.43 -1.94 8.59
CA VAL A 36 11.73 -1.83 9.30
C VAL A 36 11.59 -2.01 10.80
N GLY A 37 10.36 -2.02 11.32
CA GLY A 37 10.10 -2.27 12.73
C GLY A 37 8.61 -2.36 13.05
N ILE A 38 8.30 -3.09 14.12
CA ILE A 38 6.97 -3.17 14.71
C ILE A 38 7.18 -3.06 16.21
N GLU A 39 6.55 -2.07 16.83
CA GLU A 39 6.64 -1.82 18.26
C GLU A 39 5.24 -1.86 18.88
N PRO A 40 5.12 -2.37 20.13
CA PRO A 40 3.88 -2.23 20.88
C PRO A 40 3.53 -0.75 21.06
N ALA A 41 2.26 -0.41 20.92
CA ALA A 41 1.72 0.91 21.21
C ALA A 41 0.62 0.80 22.26
N GLU A 42 0.36 1.87 22.99
CA GLU A 42 -0.72 1.88 23.99
C GLU A 42 -2.07 1.62 23.32
N GLY A 43 -2.73 0.54 23.74
CA GLY A 43 -4.06 0.14 23.29
C GLY A 43 -5.15 0.61 24.25
N GLN A 44 -6.39 0.66 23.76
CA GLN A 44 -7.54 0.90 24.60
C GLN A 44 -8.49 -0.31 24.53
N GLY A 45 -8.94 -0.79 25.68
CA GLY A 45 -9.89 -1.90 25.77
C GLY A 45 -9.30 -3.24 25.32
N LEU A 46 -10.00 -3.94 24.42
CA LEU A 46 -9.60 -5.26 23.90
C LEU A 46 -8.83 -5.17 22.56
N GLU A 47 -8.28 -4.00 22.21
CA GLU A 47 -7.48 -3.81 21.02
C GLU A 47 -5.99 -3.89 21.35
N LEU A 48 -5.26 -4.68 20.60
CA LEU A 48 -3.81 -4.62 20.56
C LEU A 48 -3.41 -3.58 19.52
N ARG A 49 -2.69 -2.55 19.94
CA ARG A 49 -2.14 -1.54 19.05
C ARG A 49 -0.65 -1.74 18.85
N LEU A 50 -0.23 -1.57 17.61
CA LEU A 50 1.16 -1.64 17.19
C LEU A 50 1.51 -0.40 16.38
N ALA A 51 2.74 0.06 16.50
CA ALA A 51 3.33 1.07 15.63
C ALA A 51 4.16 0.36 14.57
N VAL A 52 3.70 0.38 13.32
CA VAL A 52 4.43 -0.18 12.19
C VAL A 52 5.31 0.88 11.58
N LYS A 53 6.62 0.64 11.59
CA LYS A 53 7.63 1.52 10.96
C LYS A 53 7.88 1.04 9.54
N LEU A 54 7.61 1.92 8.58
CA LEU A 54 7.83 1.68 7.17
C LEU A 54 8.96 2.55 6.65
N ARG A 55 9.85 1.97 5.85
CA ARG A 55 10.76 2.69 4.97
C ARG A 55 10.15 2.70 3.59
N ILE A 56 9.96 3.88 3.01
CA ILE A 56 9.38 4.05 1.68
C ILE A 56 10.42 4.71 0.79
N GLN A 57 10.80 4.04 -0.30
CA GLN A 57 11.72 4.53 -1.31
C GLN A 57 10.94 4.91 -2.57
N ASN A 58 11.25 6.08 -3.11
CA ASN A 58 10.67 6.61 -4.32
C ASN A 58 11.68 6.53 -5.48
N PRO A 59 11.49 5.61 -6.44
CA PRO A 59 12.37 5.50 -7.60
C PRO A 59 12.09 6.53 -8.70
N ASN A 60 11.13 7.43 -8.49
CA ASN A 60 10.68 8.38 -9.49
C ASN A 60 11.38 9.75 -9.37
N ASP A 61 11.36 10.51 -10.44
CA ASP A 61 11.91 11.86 -10.57
C ASP A 61 11.04 12.95 -9.90
N GLY A 62 9.79 12.62 -9.52
CA GLY A 62 8.88 13.49 -8.79
C GLY A 62 8.74 13.06 -7.33
N ALA A 63 8.68 14.03 -6.40
CA ALA A 63 8.35 13.75 -5.01
C ALA A 63 6.91 13.24 -4.87
N VAL A 64 6.67 12.40 -3.86
CA VAL A 64 5.33 11.92 -3.49
C VAL A 64 4.92 12.58 -2.19
N GLU A 65 4.05 13.57 -2.28
CA GLU A 65 3.46 14.23 -1.12
C GLU A 65 2.20 13.50 -0.67
N PHE A 66 1.96 13.45 0.65
CA PHE A 66 0.79 12.84 1.23
C PHE A 66 0.33 13.61 2.48
N ASP A 67 -0.96 13.56 2.77
CA ASP A 67 -1.62 14.17 3.93
C ASP A 67 -2.40 13.14 4.77
N GLY A 68 -2.30 11.88 4.38
CA GLY A 68 -2.86 10.76 5.10
C GLY A 68 -2.31 9.43 4.61
N THR A 69 -2.31 8.44 5.49
CA THR A 69 -1.89 7.08 5.18
C THR A 69 -2.92 6.07 5.66
N ALA A 70 -3.08 4.99 4.91
CA ALA A 70 -3.84 3.83 5.34
C ALA A 70 -3.01 2.57 5.12
N LEU A 71 -3.14 1.61 6.04
CA LEU A 71 -2.42 0.35 6.01
C LEU A 71 -3.38 -0.80 6.33
N GLU A 72 -3.26 -1.89 5.59
CA GLU A 72 -3.98 -3.14 5.82
C GLU A 72 -3.00 -4.30 5.73
N LEU A 73 -3.01 -5.16 6.73
CA LEU A 73 -2.20 -6.37 6.79
C LEU A 73 -3.11 -7.59 6.75
N ASP A 74 -2.98 -8.35 5.70
CA ASP A 74 -3.59 -9.68 5.60
C ASP A 74 -2.56 -10.75 5.96
N VAL A 75 -2.99 -11.76 6.70
CA VAL A 75 -2.22 -12.96 7.00
C VAL A 75 -3.07 -14.17 6.68
N ASN A 76 -2.53 -15.12 5.92
CA ASN A 76 -3.28 -16.27 5.41
C ASN A 76 -4.57 -15.89 4.65
N GLY A 77 -4.55 -14.78 3.91
CA GLY A 77 -5.70 -14.29 3.15
C GLY A 77 -6.84 -13.69 4.00
N LYS A 78 -6.58 -13.40 5.28
CA LYS A 78 -7.54 -12.76 6.18
C LYS A 78 -6.93 -11.50 6.78
N THR A 79 -7.71 -10.42 6.83
CA THR A 79 -7.27 -9.16 7.44
C THR A 79 -7.02 -9.36 8.93
N LEU A 80 -5.78 -9.15 9.33
CA LEU A 80 -5.33 -9.22 10.71
C LEU A 80 -5.34 -7.85 11.37
N ALA A 81 -4.79 -6.84 10.69
CA ALA A 81 -4.61 -5.50 11.24
C ALA A 81 -4.93 -4.42 10.19
N THR A 82 -5.45 -3.31 10.68
CA THR A 82 -5.70 -2.10 9.89
C THR A 82 -5.18 -0.89 10.63
N GLY A 83 -4.74 0.12 9.89
CA GLY A 83 -4.27 1.37 10.47
C GLY A 83 -4.50 2.55 9.55
N VAL A 84 -4.72 3.70 10.15
CA VAL A 84 -4.81 4.99 9.46
C VAL A 84 -4.02 6.03 10.24
N SER A 85 -3.48 7.00 9.53
CA SER A 85 -2.80 8.16 10.12
C SER A 85 -3.06 9.39 9.26
N ASP A 86 -3.26 10.52 9.89
CA ASP A 86 -3.37 11.84 9.28
C ASP A 86 -2.02 12.56 9.18
N GLN A 87 -0.94 11.84 9.45
CA GLN A 87 0.42 12.36 9.32
C GLN A 87 0.68 12.81 7.88
N LYS A 88 1.10 14.06 7.73
CA LYS A 88 1.52 14.66 6.47
C LYS A 88 3.01 14.48 6.27
N GLY A 89 3.41 14.33 5.02
CA GLY A 89 4.82 14.19 4.68
C GLY A 89 5.08 14.11 3.18
N SER A 90 6.32 13.85 2.86
CA SER A 90 6.78 13.69 1.48
C SER A 90 7.84 12.61 1.40
N VAL A 91 7.80 11.84 0.31
CA VAL A 91 8.90 10.97 -0.09
C VAL A 91 9.64 11.66 -1.22
N PRO A 92 10.88 12.12 -1.02
CA PRO A 92 11.64 12.88 -2.02
C PRO A 92 11.84 12.08 -3.32
N ARG A 93 12.04 12.79 -4.42
CA ARG A 93 12.47 12.17 -5.68
C ARG A 93 13.78 11.42 -5.47
N TYR A 94 13.87 10.20 -5.99
CA TYR A 94 15.04 9.33 -5.83
C TYR A 94 15.54 9.21 -4.39
N GLY A 95 14.61 9.35 -3.42
CA GLY A 95 14.91 9.37 -1.99
C GLY A 95 14.04 8.41 -1.20
N GLU A 96 14.18 8.49 0.12
CA GLU A 96 13.41 7.67 1.05
C GLU A 96 12.85 8.50 2.21
N SER A 97 11.78 7.95 2.83
CA SER A 97 11.18 8.48 4.06
C SER A 97 10.76 7.33 4.96
N ASN A 98 10.85 7.58 6.27
CA ASN A 98 10.36 6.65 7.28
C ASN A 98 9.01 7.14 7.82
N LEU A 99 8.02 6.24 7.83
CA LEU A 99 6.69 6.49 8.37
C LEU A 99 6.42 5.56 9.52
N VAL A 100 5.71 6.08 10.54
CA VAL A 100 5.20 5.29 11.65
C VAL A 100 3.69 5.34 11.59
N ILE A 101 3.07 4.17 11.38
CA ILE A 101 1.62 4.07 11.22
C ILE A 101 1.07 3.25 12.39
N PRO A 102 0.17 3.81 13.21
CA PRO A 102 -0.52 3.05 14.22
C PRO A 102 -1.49 2.06 13.55
N VAL A 103 -1.41 0.80 13.91
CA VAL A 103 -2.33 -0.24 13.46
C VAL A 103 -3.01 -0.90 14.64
N SER A 104 -4.27 -1.27 14.47
CA SER A 104 -5.07 -1.97 15.46
C SER A 104 -5.35 -3.39 15.01
N ILE A 105 -5.17 -4.33 15.93
CA ILE A 105 -5.60 -5.73 15.78
C ILE A 105 -6.82 -5.91 16.68
N SER A 106 -7.97 -6.20 16.10
CA SER A 106 -9.15 -6.50 16.92
C SER A 106 -9.00 -7.87 17.59
N ALA A 107 -9.48 -7.99 18.83
CA ALA A 107 -9.47 -9.27 19.55
C ALA A 107 -10.14 -10.40 18.75
N MET A 108 -11.22 -10.10 18.02
CA MET A 108 -11.91 -11.08 17.19
C MET A 108 -11.03 -11.58 16.03
N ASN A 109 -10.25 -10.71 15.40
CA ASN A 109 -9.33 -11.12 14.34
C ASN A 109 -8.17 -11.95 14.91
N ALA A 110 -7.66 -11.59 16.10
CA ALA A 110 -6.64 -12.37 16.80
C ALA A 110 -7.14 -13.77 17.14
N VAL A 111 -8.36 -13.91 17.67
CA VAL A 111 -8.98 -15.22 17.99
C VAL A 111 -9.17 -16.04 16.72
N ARG A 112 -9.66 -15.46 15.63
CA ARG A 112 -9.83 -16.18 14.36
C ARG A 112 -8.49 -16.71 13.81
N GLN A 113 -7.43 -15.93 13.91
CA GLN A 113 -6.09 -16.37 13.51
C GLN A 113 -5.57 -17.50 14.42
N ALA A 114 -5.78 -17.37 15.73
CA ALA A 114 -5.40 -18.40 16.70
C ALA A 114 -6.13 -19.73 16.44
N LEU A 115 -7.43 -19.70 16.12
CA LEU A 115 -8.21 -20.90 15.78
C LEU A 115 -7.68 -21.57 14.51
N VAL A 116 -7.30 -20.81 13.49
CA VAL A 116 -6.71 -21.36 12.25
C VAL A 116 -5.36 -22.02 12.53
N LEU A 117 -4.58 -21.47 13.46
CA LEU A 117 -3.30 -22.06 13.89
C LEU A 117 -3.49 -23.31 14.76
N ALA A 118 -4.56 -23.35 15.55
CA ALA A 118 -4.88 -24.49 16.44
C ALA A 118 -5.42 -25.71 15.68
N ASP A 119 -5.93 -25.53 14.46
CA ASP A 119 -6.54 -26.59 13.63
C ASP A 119 -5.51 -27.55 13.00
N GLY A 120 -4.28 -27.56 13.53
CA GLY A 120 -3.24 -28.57 13.27
C GLY A 120 -2.56 -28.53 11.90
N THR A 121 -3.01 -27.68 10.98
CA THR A 121 -2.28 -27.37 9.75
C THR A 121 -1.20 -26.33 10.06
N GLN A 122 -0.24 -26.68 10.92
CA GLN A 122 0.93 -25.82 11.19
C GLN A 122 1.70 -25.59 9.90
N ARG A 123 1.33 -24.53 9.20
CA ARG A 123 2.19 -24.00 8.16
C ARG A 123 3.34 -23.30 8.88
N GLU A 124 4.51 -23.86 8.84
CA GLU A 124 5.74 -23.23 9.35
C GLU A 124 5.95 -21.84 8.75
N VAL A 125 5.29 -21.59 7.63
CA VAL A 125 5.40 -20.35 6.85
C VAL A 125 4.00 -19.77 6.63
N MET A 126 3.75 -18.57 7.13
CA MET A 126 2.51 -17.83 6.94
C MET A 126 2.71 -16.74 5.87
N PRO A 127 1.99 -16.80 4.74
CA PRO A 127 2.02 -15.73 3.76
C PRO A 127 1.31 -14.49 4.33
N TYR A 128 1.87 -13.31 4.03
CA TYR A 128 1.24 -12.04 4.34
C TYR A 128 1.20 -11.13 3.12
N VAL A 129 0.21 -10.26 3.08
CA VAL A 129 0.10 -9.16 2.11
C VAL A 129 -0.13 -7.88 2.90
N LEU A 130 0.79 -6.95 2.76
CA LEU A 130 0.69 -5.60 3.29
C LEU A 130 0.25 -4.67 2.16
N ARG A 131 -0.91 -4.05 2.30
CA ARG A 131 -1.42 -3.03 1.37
C ARG A 131 -1.37 -1.69 2.05
N GLY A 132 -0.90 -0.69 1.34
CA GLY A 132 -0.85 0.66 1.84
C GLY A 132 -1.29 1.69 0.80
N LYS A 133 -1.71 2.83 1.32
CA LYS A 133 -2.14 3.98 0.53
C LYS A 133 -1.57 5.24 1.17
N LEU A 134 -0.85 6.02 0.38
CA LEU A 134 -0.50 7.41 0.68
C LEU A 134 -1.54 8.28 -0.04
N ALA A 135 -2.36 8.99 0.72
CA ALA A 135 -3.43 9.84 0.19
C ALA A 135 -2.98 11.31 0.17
N GLY A 136 -3.49 12.07 -0.77
CA GLY A 136 -3.18 13.50 -0.91
C GLY A 136 -2.19 13.78 -2.04
N GLY A 137 -1.75 15.04 -2.10
CA GLY A 137 -0.88 15.54 -3.16
C GLY A 137 -1.60 15.81 -4.49
N ALA A 138 -0.90 16.47 -5.41
CA ALA A 138 -1.44 16.89 -6.71
C ALA A 138 -1.82 15.73 -7.65
N PHE A 139 -1.35 14.52 -7.34
CA PHE A 139 -1.54 13.33 -8.18
C PHE A 139 -2.50 12.29 -7.57
N GLY A 140 -3.21 12.66 -6.51
CA GLY A 140 -4.15 11.77 -5.82
C GLY A 140 -3.44 10.75 -4.91
N ALA A 141 -3.99 9.53 -4.83
CA ALA A 141 -3.49 8.52 -3.92
C ALA A 141 -2.48 7.57 -4.61
N VAL A 142 -1.33 7.37 -3.97
CA VAL A 142 -0.35 6.35 -4.36
C VAL A 142 -0.58 5.09 -3.52
N ARG A 143 -0.76 3.95 -4.17
CA ARG A 143 -0.93 2.65 -3.53
C ARG A 143 0.32 1.81 -3.66
N PHE A 144 0.58 1.00 -2.65
CA PHE A 144 1.66 0.02 -2.68
C PHE A 144 1.18 -1.31 -2.09
N THR A 145 1.83 -2.38 -2.52
CA THR A 145 1.59 -3.73 -2.00
C THR A 145 2.94 -4.39 -1.76
N LYS A 146 3.08 -5.04 -0.61
CA LYS A 146 4.23 -5.87 -0.26
C LYS A 146 3.74 -7.24 0.13
N GLU A 147 4.23 -8.25 -0.55
CA GLU A 147 3.99 -9.65 -0.22
C GLU A 147 5.23 -10.27 0.42
N GLY A 148 5.02 -11.23 1.29
CA GLY A 148 6.08 -11.93 1.96
C GLY A 148 5.55 -13.11 2.76
N SER A 149 6.43 -13.71 3.55
CA SER A 149 6.08 -14.81 4.44
C SER A 149 6.77 -14.67 5.79
N ILE A 150 6.06 -15.06 6.84
CA ILE A 150 6.56 -15.11 8.22
C ILE A 150 6.85 -16.57 8.54
N ASN A 151 8.10 -16.87 8.90
CA ASN A 151 8.48 -18.21 9.37
C ASN A 151 8.35 -18.26 10.89
N LEU A 152 7.32 -18.99 11.38
CA LEU A 152 7.04 -19.12 12.81
C LEU A 152 8.13 -19.91 13.55
N ALA A 153 8.76 -20.87 12.88
CA ALA A 153 9.84 -21.63 13.47
C ALA A 153 11.09 -20.78 13.78
N ALA A 154 11.29 -19.70 13.02
CA ALA A 154 12.37 -18.76 13.25
C ALA A 154 12.12 -17.84 14.46
N LEU A 155 10.86 -17.55 14.78
CA LEU A 155 10.48 -16.72 15.93
C LEU A 155 10.61 -17.47 17.27
N ASN A 156 10.48 -18.79 17.25
CA ASN A 156 10.52 -19.64 18.47
C ASN A 156 11.94 -20.05 18.90
N ARG A 157 12.98 -19.59 18.17
CA ARG A 157 14.40 -19.90 18.46
C ARG A 157 15.16 -18.80 19.22
N ARG A 158 14.44 -17.83 19.77
CA ARG A 158 15.07 -16.76 20.58
C ARG A 158 14.77 -16.91 22.06
#